data_7b5731e390d0c814af9a63acfa0ff28d
#
_entry.id   7b5731e390d0c814af9a63acfa0ff28d
#
_cell.length_a   1.000
_cell.length_b   1.000
_cell.length_c   1.000
_cell.angle_alpha   90.00
_cell.angle_beta   90.00
_cell.angle_gamma   90.00
#
_symmetry.space_group_name_H-M   'P 1'
#
loop_
_entity.id
_entity.type
_entity.pdbx_description
1 polymer ?
#
loop_
_entity_poly.entity_id
_entity_poly.type
_entity_poly.pdbx_seq_one_letter_code
_entity_poly.pdbx_strand_id
1 'polypeptide(L)'
;DYTNPEAMTWWHGLQQHVFDLGIDGWKLDGTATLFWSNLGPIPMFYKKTYAGLMTTRTYMDHYYRDEYQHALTQNPEFATLSRAMDRGFHPEGFAPIDASPVNWVGDQEHKWITDEMIAGTGKDKIDIAMDGIEGFESAIKSILKSASSGYNIIGSDVAGFSGKTIPPRLYIRWTQFSAFCGLFMNGGHGERRLWKRSAEELEIIRQYSWLHTELVPYMYH
;
A
#
# COMPACT_ATOMS: atom_id res chain seq x y z
N ASP A 1 -17.02 -9.73 10.49
CA ASP A 1 -17.22 -10.60 9.33
C ASP A 1 -17.98 -9.84 8.25
N TYR A 2 -17.30 -9.54 7.14
CA TYR A 2 -17.81 -8.78 5.99
C TYR A 2 -18.93 -9.47 5.21
N THR A 3 -19.30 -10.69 5.58
CA THR A 3 -20.46 -11.40 5.01
C THR A 3 -21.67 -11.43 5.93
N ASN A 4 -21.54 -10.90 7.15
CA ASN A 4 -22.62 -10.83 8.14
C ASN A 4 -23.27 -9.43 8.11
N PRO A 5 -24.55 -9.30 7.69
CA PRO A 5 -25.23 -8.01 7.59
C PRO A 5 -25.30 -7.21 8.89
N GLU A 6 -25.47 -7.90 10.03
CA GLU A 6 -25.51 -7.23 11.35
C GLU A 6 -24.14 -6.67 11.73
N ALA A 7 -23.06 -7.44 11.45
CA ALA A 7 -21.70 -6.97 11.68
C ALA A 7 -21.37 -5.78 10.78
N MET A 8 -21.84 -5.79 9.54
CA MET A 8 -21.63 -4.67 8.60
C MET A 8 -22.40 -3.42 9.05
N THR A 9 -23.65 -3.56 9.47
CA THR A 9 -24.43 -2.44 10.01
C THR A 9 -23.72 -1.82 11.22
N TRP A 10 -23.23 -2.64 12.13
CA TRP A 10 -22.45 -2.17 13.29
C TRP A 10 -21.14 -1.47 12.87
N TRP A 11 -20.40 -2.05 11.94
CA TRP A 11 -19.13 -1.50 11.45
C TRP A 11 -19.32 -0.15 10.74
N HIS A 12 -20.28 -0.06 9.82
CA HIS A 12 -20.63 1.18 9.14
C HIS A 12 -21.07 2.27 10.13
N GLY A 13 -21.80 1.89 11.19
CA GLY A 13 -22.15 2.82 12.25
C GLY A 13 -20.94 3.41 13.00
N LEU A 14 -19.86 2.62 13.19
CA LEU A 14 -18.60 3.13 13.76
C LEU A 14 -17.87 4.07 12.77
N GLN A 15 -17.88 3.74 11.49
CA GLN A 15 -17.26 4.55 10.45
C GLN A 15 -17.95 5.91 10.29
N GLN A 16 -19.25 5.99 10.52
CA GLN A 16 -20.02 7.22 10.35
C GLN A 16 -19.41 8.39 11.11
N HIS A 17 -18.94 8.16 12.32
CA HIS A 17 -18.26 9.20 13.10
C HIS A 17 -17.04 9.81 12.38
N VAL A 18 -16.33 9.00 11.61
CA VAL A 18 -15.16 9.45 10.83
C VAL A 18 -15.62 10.20 9.58
N PHE A 19 -16.66 9.72 8.89
CA PHE A 19 -17.24 10.43 7.75
C PHE A 19 -17.78 11.81 8.14
N ASP A 20 -18.40 11.91 9.32
CA ASP A 20 -18.93 13.20 9.84
C ASP A 20 -17.84 14.26 10.07
N LEU A 21 -16.56 13.84 10.16
CA LEU A 21 -15.42 14.76 10.20
C LEU A 21 -15.03 15.32 8.82
N GLY A 22 -15.65 14.84 7.74
CA GLY A 22 -15.42 15.32 6.38
C GLY A 22 -14.15 14.79 5.75
N ILE A 23 -13.77 13.54 6.02
CA ILE A 23 -12.64 12.90 5.34
C ILE A 23 -13.00 12.47 3.92
N ASP A 24 -12.03 12.53 3.01
CA ASP A 24 -12.19 12.20 1.60
C ASP A 24 -11.56 10.86 1.21
N GLY A 25 -10.97 10.15 2.16
CA GLY A 25 -10.35 8.86 1.90
C GLY A 25 -9.69 8.24 3.12
N TRP A 26 -9.38 6.95 3.03
CA TRP A 26 -8.61 6.22 4.03
C TRP A 26 -7.76 5.10 3.44
N LYS A 27 -6.81 4.64 4.22
CA LYS A 27 -5.95 3.51 3.89
C LYS A 27 -6.58 2.20 4.36
N LEU A 28 -6.65 1.23 3.45
CA LEU A 28 -7.08 -0.14 3.73
C LEU A 28 -5.85 -1.05 3.82
N ASP A 29 -5.50 -1.44 5.03
CA ASP A 29 -4.33 -2.25 5.35
C ASP A 29 -4.70 -3.45 6.23
N GLY A 30 -3.71 -4.24 6.65
CA GLY A 30 -3.89 -5.37 7.56
C GLY A 30 -4.54 -6.60 6.94
N THR A 31 -4.61 -6.70 5.61
CA THR A 31 -5.26 -7.81 4.91
C THR A 31 -4.61 -9.16 5.13
N ALA A 32 -3.37 -9.22 5.58
CA ALA A 32 -2.73 -10.48 6.01
C ALA A 32 -3.59 -11.26 7.02
N THR A 33 -4.24 -10.57 7.96
CA THR A 33 -5.13 -11.19 8.95
C THR A 33 -6.41 -11.73 8.32
N LEU A 34 -6.86 -11.16 7.20
CA LEU A 34 -8.03 -11.62 6.46
C LEU A 34 -7.70 -12.81 5.57
N PHE A 35 -6.47 -12.87 5.07
CA PHE A 35 -6.00 -13.94 4.21
C PHE A 35 -5.88 -15.28 4.93
N TRP A 36 -5.43 -15.29 6.19
CA TRP A 36 -5.25 -16.53 6.93
C TRP A 36 -6.60 -17.19 7.29
N SER A 37 -6.63 -18.51 7.18
CA SER A 37 -7.80 -19.31 7.51
C SER A 37 -8.15 -19.21 9.02
N ASN A 38 -9.44 -19.18 9.32
CA ASN A 38 -9.97 -19.35 10.67
C ASN A 38 -10.35 -20.81 11.01
N LEU A 39 -10.04 -21.75 10.11
CA LEU A 39 -10.32 -23.19 10.24
C LEU A 39 -9.13 -23.98 10.80
N GLY A 40 -8.08 -23.28 11.26
CA GLY A 40 -6.83 -23.88 11.67
C GLY A 40 -5.79 -23.93 10.53
N PRO A 41 -4.69 -24.67 10.70
CA PRO A 41 -3.57 -24.60 9.77
C PRO A 41 -3.87 -25.18 8.37
N ILE A 42 -4.91 -25.98 8.23
CA ILE A 42 -5.27 -26.65 6.98
C ILE A 42 -6.80 -26.69 6.87
N PRO A 43 -7.38 -26.26 5.74
CA PRO A 43 -6.76 -25.57 4.59
C PRO A 43 -6.58 -24.07 4.85
N MET A 44 -5.36 -23.58 4.74
CA MET A 44 -5.05 -22.18 5.08
C MET A 44 -5.66 -21.15 4.12
N PHE A 45 -6.17 -21.57 2.96
CA PHE A 45 -6.77 -20.69 1.96
C PHE A 45 -8.29 -20.61 2.01
N TYR A 46 -8.92 -21.12 3.07
CA TYR A 46 -10.36 -21.10 3.25
C TYR A 46 -10.76 -20.45 4.57
N LYS A 47 -11.90 -19.78 4.56
CA LYS A 47 -12.53 -19.17 5.72
C LYS A 47 -13.96 -19.67 5.89
N LYS A 48 -14.34 -19.95 7.13
CA LYS A 48 -15.74 -20.10 7.51
C LYS A 48 -16.28 -18.72 7.88
N THR A 49 -17.30 -18.29 7.17
CA THR A 49 -17.95 -16.99 7.31
C THR A 49 -19.45 -17.15 7.58
N TYR A 50 -20.15 -16.06 7.83
CA TYR A 50 -21.61 -16.06 7.96
C TYR A 50 -22.28 -16.57 6.67
N ALA A 51 -21.81 -16.20 5.51
CA ALA A 51 -22.31 -16.67 4.21
C ALA A 51 -21.88 -18.10 3.85
N GLY A 52 -21.14 -18.79 4.73
CA GLY A 52 -20.66 -20.14 4.51
C GLY A 52 -19.14 -20.24 4.31
N LEU A 53 -18.71 -21.34 3.73
CA LEU A 53 -17.29 -21.57 3.42
C LEU A 53 -16.91 -20.88 2.11
N MET A 54 -15.84 -20.09 2.16
CA MET A 54 -15.29 -19.42 0.97
C MET A 54 -13.77 -19.38 1.00
N THR A 55 -13.14 -19.05 -0.13
CA THR A 55 -11.69 -18.83 -0.14
C THR A 55 -11.33 -17.55 0.64
N THR A 56 -10.13 -17.51 1.21
CA THR A 56 -9.64 -16.31 1.88
C THR A 56 -9.55 -15.14 0.91
N ARG A 57 -9.23 -15.41 -0.36
CA ARG A 57 -9.23 -14.42 -1.43
C ARG A 57 -10.62 -13.80 -1.65
N THR A 58 -11.66 -14.60 -1.76
CA THR A 58 -13.04 -14.12 -1.89
C THR A 58 -13.43 -13.26 -0.69
N TYR A 59 -13.01 -13.66 0.52
CA TYR A 59 -13.29 -12.88 1.72
C TYR A 59 -12.56 -11.52 1.73
N MET A 60 -11.33 -11.45 1.23
CA MET A 60 -10.62 -10.18 1.04
C MET A 60 -11.32 -9.25 0.05
N ASP A 61 -11.90 -9.80 -1.01
CA ASP A 61 -12.69 -9.03 -1.97
C ASP A 61 -13.92 -8.39 -1.29
N HIS A 62 -14.59 -9.10 -0.39
CA HIS A 62 -15.68 -8.51 0.42
C HIS A 62 -15.19 -7.31 1.23
N TYR A 63 -14.03 -7.41 1.87
CA TYR A 63 -13.44 -6.30 2.63
C TYR A 63 -13.22 -5.07 1.75
N TYR A 64 -12.46 -5.18 0.67
CA TYR A 64 -12.14 -4.04 -0.18
C TYR A 64 -13.38 -3.41 -0.81
N ARG A 65 -14.30 -4.25 -1.30
CA ARG A 65 -15.52 -3.77 -1.96
C ARG A 65 -16.47 -3.10 -1.01
N ASP A 66 -16.69 -3.66 0.16
CA ASP A 66 -17.58 -3.07 1.16
C ASP A 66 -17.04 -1.71 1.62
N GLU A 67 -15.77 -1.65 2.00
CA GLU A 67 -15.13 -0.41 2.45
C GLU A 67 -15.21 0.71 1.40
N TYR A 68 -15.00 0.39 0.15
CA TYR A 68 -15.07 1.36 -0.93
C TYR A 68 -16.51 1.74 -1.29
N GLN A 69 -17.39 0.77 -1.46
CA GLN A 69 -18.77 1.00 -1.86
C GLN A 69 -19.56 1.75 -0.78
N HIS A 70 -19.38 1.37 0.49
CA HIS A 70 -19.98 2.10 1.60
C HIS A 70 -19.49 3.56 1.64
N ALA A 71 -18.18 3.76 1.52
CA ALA A 71 -17.60 5.10 1.51
C ALA A 71 -18.14 5.97 0.38
N LEU A 72 -18.35 5.42 -0.83
CA LEU A 72 -18.96 6.13 -1.95
C LEU A 72 -20.40 6.57 -1.70
N THR A 73 -21.14 5.90 -0.80
CA THR A 73 -22.47 6.36 -0.38
C THR A 73 -22.41 7.60 0.50
N GLN A 74 -21.30 7.85 1.17
CA GLN A 74 -21.06 9.00 2.04
C GLN A 74 -20.43 10.17 1.26
N ASN A 75 -19.48 9.87 0.40
CA ASN A 75 -18.81 10.84 -0.47
C ASN A 75 -18.52 10.19 -1.84
N PRO A 76 -19.18 10.62 -2.94
CA PRO A 76 -18.98 10.02 -4.26
C PRO A 76 -17.56 10.20 -4.83
N GLU A 77 -16.76 11.10 -4.27
CA GLU A 77 -15.35 11.32 -4.63
C GLU A 77 -14.38 10.64 -3.67
N PHE A 78 -14.87 9.76 -2.80
CA PHE A 78 -14.05 9.08 -1.80
C PHE A 78 -12.99 8.18 -2.43
N ALA A 79 -11.76 8.23 -1.91
CA ALA A 79 -10.66 7.41 -2.37
C ALA A 79 -10.17 6.45 -1.28
N THR A 80 -10.04 5.17 -1.63
CA THR A 80 -9.35 4.18 -0.79
C THR A 80 -7.92 3.97 -1.27
N LEU A 81 -6.98 3.92 -0.33
CA LEU A 81 -5.58 3.57 -0.57
C LEU A 81 -5.35 2.12 -0.15
N SER A 82 -5.17 1.23 -1.09
CA SER A 82 -5.06 -0.22 -0.85
C SER A 82 -3.75 -0.79 -1.37
N ARG A 83 -3.34 -1.95 -0.87
CA ARG A 83 -2.18 -2.66 -1.43
C ARG A 83 -2.49 -3.12 -2.85
N ALA A 84 -1.57 -2.83 -3.76
CA ALA A 84 -1.61 -3.30 -5.15
C ALA A 84 -1.32 -4.82 -5.24
N MET A 85 -0.94 -5.28 -6.42
CA MET A 85 -0.64 -6.67 -6.67
C MET A 85 0.50 -7.17 -5.79
N ASP A 86 0.29 -8.33 -5.17
CA ASP A 86 1.30 -9.01 -4.36
C ASP A 86 2.51 -9.47 -5.19
N ARG A 87 3.64 -9.63 -4.51
CA ARG A 87 4.90 -10.13 -5.04
C ARG A 87 5.23 -11.46 -4.38
N GLY A 88 4.86 -12.55 -5.02
CA GLY A 88 5.15 -13.87 -4.52
C GLY A 88 4.17 -14.34 -3.44
N PHE A 89 4.67 -14.72 -2.28
CA PHE A 89 3.87 -15.32 -1.20
C PHE A 89 3.33 -14.35 -0.16
N HIS A 90 3.46 -13.05 -0.36
CA HIS A 90 2.84 -12.06 0.52
C HIS A 90 1.34 -11.95 0.21
N PRO A 91 0.47 -12.43 1.08
CA PRO A 91 -0.97 -12.48 0.82
C PRO A 91 -1.69 -11.14 1.01
N GLU A 92 -0.96 -10.07 1.23
CA GLU A 92 -1.48 -8.77 1.64
C GLU A 92 -1.91 -7.87 0.49
N GLY A 93 -1.60 -8.25 -0.75
CA GLY A 93 -1.94 -7.52 -1.95
C GLY A 93 -3.25 -7.96 -2.60
N PHE A 94 -3.45 -7.60 -3.86
CA PHE A 94 -4.58 -7.94 -4.69
C PHE A 94 -5.91 -7.25 -4.34
N ALA A 95 -5.86 -5.98 -3.96
CA ALA A 95 -7.09 -5.20 -3.93
C ALA A 95 -7.77 -5.24 -5.32
N PRO A 96 -9.09 -5.44 -5.42
CA PRO A 96 -9.78 -5.41 -6.69
C PRO A 96 -9.62 -4.04 -7.36
N ILE A 97 -9.22 -4.00 -8.62
CA ILE A 97 -8.92 -2.73 -9.34
C ILE A 97 -10.13 -1.79 -9.34
N ASP A 98 -11.33 -2.34 -9.48
CA ASP A 98 -12.59 -1.60 -9.50
C ASP A 98 -13.08 -1.13 -8.11
N ALA A 99 -12.36 -1.49 -7.05
CA ALA A 99 -12.63 -1.06 -5.67
C ALA A 99 -11.37 -0.53 -4.97
N SER A 100 -10.37 -0.11 -5.73
CA SER A 100 -9.06 0.32 -5.22
C SER A 100 -8.46 1.41 -6.10
N PRO A 101 -8.99 2.64 -6.03
CA PRO A 101 -8.58 3.73 -6.91
C PRO A 101 -7.13 4.16 -6.71
N VAL A 102 -6.60 4.07 -5.48
CA VAL A 102 -5.22 4.44 -5.15
C VAL A 102 -4.48 3.28 -4.49
N ASN A 103 -3.22 3.07 -4.84
CA ASN A 103 -2.48 1.91 -4.40
C ASN A 103 -1.04 2.21 -4.00
N TRP A 104 -0.52 1.41 -3.06
CA TRP A 104 0.92 1.39 -2.75
C TRP A 104 1.47 -0.05 -2.76
N VAL A 105 2.77 -0.17 -2.86
CA VAL A 105 3.44 -1.47 -3.07
C VAL A 105 3.99 -2.11 -1.78
N GLY A 106 3.53 -1.68 -0.62
CA GLY A 106 3.89 -2.29 0.66
C GLY A 106 5.06 -1.61 1.38
N ASP A 107 5.65 -2.32 2.33
CA ASP A 107 6.48 -1.77 3.40
C ASP A 107 7.97 -2.02 3.18
N GLN A 108 8.53 -1.54 2.05
CA GLN A 108 9.96 -1.67 1.75
C GLN A 108 10.82 -1.06 2.87
N GLU A 109 12.03 -1.58 3.03
CA GLU A 109 13.01 -1.04 3.97
C GLU A 109 13.77 0.17 3.40
N HIS A 110 14.35 0.97 4.30
CA HIS A 110 15.23 2.11 3.95
C HIS A 110 16.57 1.65 3.38
N LYS A 111 16.53 0.92 2.24
CA LYS A 111 17.68 0.28 1.60
C LYS A 111 17.64 0.42 0.09
N TRP A 112 18.80 0.29 -0.53
CA TRP A 112 18.93 0.28 -1.98
C TRP A 112 18.62 -1.07 -2.61
N ILE A 113 18.89 -2.13 -2.02
CA ILE A 113 18.89 -3.54 -2.43
C ILE A 113 18.95 -3.77 -3.94
N THR A 114 20.12 -4.17 -4.39
CA THR A 114 20.40 -4.65 -5.75
C THR A 114 20.41 -6.18 -5.78
N ASP A 115 20.32 -6.79 -6.96
CA ASP A 115 20.47 -8.23 -7.14
C ASP A 115 21.84 -8.73 -6.63
N GLU A 116 22.89 -7.91 -6.73
CA GLU A 116 24.23 -8.21 -6.18
C GLU A 116 24.24 -8.28 -4.65
N MET A 117 23.52 -7.36 -4.00
CA MET A 117 23.38 -7.38 -2.53
C MET A 117 22.60 -8.61 -2.08
N ILE A 118 21.58 -9.01 -2.83
CA ILE A 118 20.80 -10.24 -2.57
C ILE A 118 21.71 -11.47 -2.68
N ALA A 119 22.47 -11.58 -3.75
CA ALA A 119 23.40 -12.70 -3.95
C ALA A 119 24.44 -12.83 -2.83
N GLY A 120 24.88 -11.69 -2.27
CA GLY A 120 25.84 -11.64 -1.15
C GLY A 120 25.27 -12.15 0.19
N THR A 121 23.96 -12.30 0.34
CA THR A 121 23.34 -12.80 1.58
C THR A 121 23.32 -14.32 1.69
N GLY A 122 23.53 -15.05 0.60
CA GLY A 122 23.35 -16.51 0.52
C GLY A 122 21.89 -16.96 0.62
N LYS A 123 20.94 -16.03 0.63
CA LYS A 123 19.50 -16.29 0.63
C LYS A 123 18.95 -16.20 -0.80
N ASP A 124 17.92 -16.96 -1.11
CA ASP A 124 17.22 -16.78 -2.36
C ASP A 124 16.29 -15.55 -2.32
N LYS A 125 15.71 -15.19 -3.48
CA LYS A 125 14.83 -14.02 -3.58
C LYS A 125 13.52 -14.18 -2.78
N ILE A 126 13.09 -15.42 -2.56
CA ILE A 126 11.88 -15.74 -1.79
C ILE A 126 12.17 -15.53 -0.31
N ASP A 127 13.27 -16.06 0.19
CA ASP A 127 13.68 -15.90 1.59
C ASP A 127 13.85 -14.44 1.97
N ILE A 128 14.45 -13.66 1.07
CA ILE A 128 14.65 -12.21 1.28
C ILE A 128 13.33 -11.46 1.29
N ALA A 129 12.42 -11.80 0.39
CA ALA A 129 11.09 -11.22 0.36
C ALA A 129 10.29 -11.55 1.63
N MET A 130 10.37 -12.79 2.11
CA MET A 130 9.72 -13.20 3.36
C MET A 130 10.32 -12.55 4.61
N ASP A 131 11.61 -12.23 4.58
CA ASP A 131 12.27 -11.48 5.67
C ASP A 131 11.98 -9.97 5.62
N GLY A 132 11.22 -9.48 4.65
CA GLY A 132 10.93 -8.05 4.48
C GLY A 132 12.15 -7.21 4.07
N ILE A 133 13.22 -7.84 3.58
CA ILE A 133 14.45 -7.15 3.15
C ILE A 133 14.28 -6.62 1.73
N GLU A 134 13.34 -5.73 1.54
CA GLU A 134 13.08 -5.09 0.26
C GLU A 134 13.38 -3.60 0.34
N GLY A 135 13.95 -3.04 -0.72
CA GLY A 135 14.34 -1.65 -0.77
C GLY A 135 13.86 -0.93 -2.04
N PHE A 136 14.58 0.10 -2.42
CA PHE A 136 14.19 0.99 -3.52
C PHE A 136 14.02 0.27 -4.87
N GLU A 137 14.93 -0.63 -5.20
CA GLU A 137 14.84 -1.40 -6.45
C GLU A 137 13.57 -2.25 -6.50
N SER A 138 13.24 -2.92 -5.39
CA SER A 138 12.02 -3.73 -5.33
C SER A 138 10.76 -2.88 -5.37
N ALA A 139 10.76 -1.67 -4.79
CA ALA A 139 9.66 -0.71 -4.93
C ALA A 139 9.43 -0.33 -6.40
N ILE A 140 10.48 0.03 -7.13
CA ILE A 140 10.39 0.36 -8.56
C ILE A 140 9.81 -0.80 -9.36
N LYS A 141 10.38 -2.00 -9.19
CA LYS A 141 9.91 -3.21 -9.90
C LYS A 141 8.44 -3.52 -9.61
N SER A 142 8.01 -3.32 -8.36
CA SER A 142 6.62 -3.57 -7.94
C SER A 142 5.65 -2.53 -8.47
N ILE A 143 6.03 -1.26 -8.48
CA ILE A 143 5.23 -0.19 -9.07
C ILE A 143 5.01 -0.46 -10.56
N LEU A 144 6.08 -0.77 -11.32
CA LEU A 144 5.98 -1.06 -12.76
C LEU A 144 5.13 -2.30 -13.04
N LYS A 145 5.30 -3.37 -12.23
CA LYS A 145 4.50 -4.59 -12.36
C LYS A 145 3.02 -4.33 -12.05
N SER A 146 2.73 -3.58 -10.99
CA SER A 146 1.35 -3.24 -10.61
C SER A 146 0.69 -2.35 -11.66
N ALA A 147 1.40 -1.33 -12.15
CA ALA A 147 0.91 -0.46 -13.21
C ALA A 147 0.58 -1.25 -14.50
N SER A 148 1.44 -2.21 -14.90
CA SER A 148 1.17 -3.09 -16.05
C SER A 148 -0.03 -4.03 -15.84
N SER A 149 -0.49 -4.19 -14.61
CA SER A 149 -1.67 -4.97 -14.23
C SER A 149 -2.93 -4.13 -14.04
N GLY A 150 -2.87 -2.82 -14.31
CA GLY A 150 -4.02 -1.92 -14.28
C GLY A 150 -4.16 -1.04 -13.03
N TYR A 151 -3.21 -1.09 -12.10
CA TYR A 151 -3.18 -0.17 -10.96
C TYR A 151 -2.55 1.15 -11.38
N ASN A 152 -3.35 2.14 -11.73
CA ASN A 152 -2.88 3.37 -12.38
C ASN A 152 -2.35 4.42 -11.40
N ILE A 153 -3.06 4.66 -10.30
CA ILE A 153 -2.60 5.60 -9.26
C ILE A 153 -1.83 4.79 -8.22
N ILE A 154 -0.55 4.60 -8.49
CA ILE A 154 0.34 3.70 -7.75
C ILE A 154 1.61 4.41 -7.31
N GLY A 155 2.13 4.05 -6.14
CA GLY A 155 3.40 4.53 -5.62
C GLY A 155 3.91 3.69 -4.46
N SER A 156 4.82 4.26 -3.69
CA SER A 156 5.38 3.66 -2.48
C SER A 156 5.60 4.72 -1.42
N ASP A 157 5.82 4.29 -0.18
CA ASP A 157 6.37 5.18 0.84
C ASP A 157 7.74 5.70 0.39
N VAL A 158 7.88 7.00 0.26
CA VAL A 158 9.16 7.64 -0.13
C VAL A 158 10.25 7.26 0.86
N ALA A 159 11.35 6.77 0.37
CA ALA A 159 12.46 6.20 1.12
C ALA A 159 12.17 4.87 1.84
N GLY A 160 11.06 4.21 1.53
CA GLY A 160 10.60 2.98 2.18
C GLY A 160 9.84 3.24 3.47
N PHE A 161 9.16 2.23 4.00
CA PHE A 161 8.35 2.31 5.22
C PHE A 161 9.15 1.90 6.46
N SER A 162 9.93 0.81 6.37
CA SER A 162 10.53 0.12 7.51
C SER A 162 11.98 0.44 7.73
N GLY A 163 12.37 0.66 8.99
CA GLY A 163 13.73 0.92 9.43
C GLY A 163 13.84 2.09 10.40
N LYS A 164 15.04 2.26 10.97
CA LYS A 164 15.30 3.32 11.97
C LYS A 164 15.87 4.60 11.37
N THR A 165 16.70 4.45 10.35
CA THR A 165 17.45 5.56 9.75
C THR A 165 17.24 5.58 8.25
N ILE A 166 16.91 6.74 7.72
CA ILE A 166 16.79 6.98 6.28
C ILE A 166 18.06 7.68 5.79
N PRO A 167 18.92 7.03 4.98
CA PRO A 167 20.07 7.66 4.39
C PRO A 167 19.66 8.85 3.50
N PRO A 168 20.31 10.03 3.60
CA PRO A 168 19.95 11.22 2.83
C PRO A 168 19.86 10.97 1.32
N ARG A 169 20.87 10.32 0.74
CA ARG A 169 20.92 10.02 -0.67
C ARG A 169 19.77 9.10 -1.12
N LEU A 170 19.37 8.14 -0.30
CA LEU A 170 18.24 7.26 -0.57
C LEU A 170 16.94 8.06 -0.58
N TYR A 171 16.75 8.94 0.41
CA TYR A 171 15.56 9.77 0.51
C TYR A 171 15.42 10.67 -0.73
N ILE A 172 16.48 11.36 -1.12
CA ILE A 172 16.52 12.20 -2.32
C ILE A 172 16.15 11.38 -3.58
N ARG A 173 16.81 10.26 -3.82
CA ARG A 173 16.57 9.46 -5.03
C ARG A 173 15.19 8.85 -5.10
N TRP A 174 14.68 8.40 -3.96
CA TRP A 174 13.32 7.88 -3.89
C TRP A 174 12.27 8.98 -4.11
N THR A 175 12.48 10.17 -3.54
CA THR A 175 11.65 11.35 -3.81
C THR A 175 11.62 11.70 -5.29
N GLN A 176 12.79 11.73 -5.93
CA GLN A 176 12.91 12.03 -7.37
C GLN A 176 12.11 11.04 -8.22
N PHE A 177 12.20 9.76 -7.93
CA PHE A 177 11.42 8.72 -8.62
C PHE A 177 9.92 8.88 -8.34
N SER A 178 9.54 9.03 -7.08
CA SER A 178 8.13 9.07 -6.67
C SER A 178 7.38 10.29 -7.19
N ALA A 179 8.10 11.37 -7.54
CA ALA A 179 7.49 12.54 -8.17
C ALA A 179 6.82 12.23 -9.52
N PHE A 180 7.21 11.13 -10.18
CA PHE A 180 6.61 10.66 -11.43
C PHE A 180 5.61 9.52 -11.26
N CYS A 181 5.29 9.14 -10.01
CA CYS A 181 4.28 8.15 -9.69
C CYS A 181 2.92 8.81 -9.47
N GLY A 182 1.82 8.10 -9.70
CA GLY A 182 0.48 8.60 -9.40
C GLY A 182 0.22 8.82 -7.90
N LEU A 183 0.93 8.09 -7.02
CA LEU A 183 0.93 8.31 -5.58
C LEU A 183 2.31 8.79 -5.12
N PHE A 184 2.34 9.95 -4.46
CA PHE A 184 3.52 10.53 -3.84
C PHE A 184 3.30 10.66 -2.33
N MET A 185 3.78 9.69 -1.55
CA MET A 185 3.46 9.53 -0.13
C MET A 185 4.72 9.51 0.75
N ASN A 186 4.76 10.34 1.79
CA ASN A 186 5.85 10.40 2.76
C ASN A 186 5.41 9.76 4.10
N GLY A 187 5.15 8.45 4.08
CA GLY A 187 4.74 7.65 5.24
C GLY A 187 5.85 6.76 5.79
N GLY A 188 5.66 6.19 6.98
CA GLY A 188 6.52 5.16 7.55
C GLY A 188 7.42 5.60 8.70
N HIS A 189 8.37 4.73 9.06
CA HIS A 189 9.32 4.94 10.16
C HIS A 189 10.48 5.85 9.76
N GLY A 190 11.43 6.06 10.71
CA GLY A 190 12.58 6.93 10.52
C GLY A 190 12.25 8.42 10.66
N GLU A 191 13.27 9.27 10.48
CA GLU A 191 13.07 10.72 10.55
C GLU A 191 12.54 11.26 9.23
N ARG A 192 11.24 11.55 9.19
CA ARG A 192 10.51 12.04 8.01
C ARG A 192 10.07 13.48 8.12
N ARG A 193 10.27 14.09 9.27
CA ARG A 193 9.96 15.51 9.49
C ARG A 193 10.93 16.35 8.67
N LEU A 194 10.44 16.97 7.60
CA LEU A 194 11.28 17.69 6.63
C LEU A 194 12.12 18.79 7.27
N TRP A 195 11.60 19.44 8.31
CA TRP A 195 12.33 20.47 9.09
C TRP A 195 13.46 19.91 9.98
N LYS A 196 13.61 18.58 10.06
CA LYS A 196 14.73 17.89 10.72
C LYS A 196 15.77 17.39 9.73
N ARG A 197 15.50 17.45 8.45
CA ARG A 197 16.42 17.07 7.38
C ARG A 197 17.38 18.24 7.07
N SER A 198 18.45 17.97 6.33
CA SER A 198 19.37 19.05 5.90
C SER A 198 18.69 20.05 4.95
N ALA A 199 19.24 21.25 4.83
CA ALA A 199 18.73 22.25 3.91
C ALA A 199 18.76 21.77 2.45
N GLU A 200 19.78 21.00 2.07
CA GLU A 200 19.90 20.39 0.73
C GLU A 200 18.78 19.38 0.48
N GLU A 201 18.54 18.46 1.42
CA GLU A 201 17.44 17.48 1.31
C GLU A 201 16.08 18.17 1.20
N LEU A 202 15.84 19.16 2.06
CA LEU A 202 14.60 19.93 2.08
C LEU A 202 14.36 20.63 0.74
N GLU A 203 15.38 21.27 0.18
CA GLU A 203 15.26 21.97 -1.10
C GLU A 203 14.94 21.01 -2.27
N ILE A 204 15.64 19.88 -2.33
CA ILE A 204 15.40 18.88 -3.38
C ILE A 204 14.01 18.27 -3.23
N ILE A 205 13.59 17.89 -2.03
CA ILE A 205 12.26 17.33 -1.77
C ILE A 205 11.19 18.34 -2.17
N ARG A 206 11.37 19.62 -1.83
CA ARG A 206 10.44 20.69 -2.22
C ARG A 206 10.30 20.81 -3.73
N GLN A 207 11.41 20.84 -4.46
CA GLN A 207 11.41 20.93 -5.94
C GLN A 207 10.64 19.77 -6.57
N TYR A 208 10.88 18.54 -6.12
CA TYR A 208 10.20 17.36 -6.66
C TYR A 208 8.74 17.22 -6.22
N SER A 209 8.39 17.73 -5.04
CA SER A 209 6.98 17.82 -4.62
C SER A 209 6.20 18.82 -5.49
N TRP A 210 6.79 19.96 -5.82
CA TRP A 210 6.21 20.91 -6.77
C TRP A 210 6.08 20.32 -8.16
N LEU A 211 7.13 19.67 -8.67
CA LEU A 211 7.10 18.98 -9.95
C LEU A 211 5.98 17.94 -10.02
N HIS A 212 5.80 17.15 -8.95
CA HIS A 212 4.68 16.20 -8.88
C HIS A 212 3.34 16.90 -9.04
N THR A 213 3.12 18.01 -8.33
CA THR A 213 1.87 18.80 -8.44
C THR A 213 1.66 19.34 -9.85
N GLU A 214 2.71 19.83 -10.50
CA GLU A 214 2.65 20.32 -11.89
C GLU A 214 2.36 19.20 -12.90
N LEU A 215 2.74 17.95 -12.61
CA LEU A 215 2.47 16.79 -13.46
C LEU A 215 1.07 16.21 -13.30
N VAL A 216 0.30 16.59 -12.27
CA VAL A 216 -1.05 16.05 -12.04
C VAL A 216 -1.97 16.17 -13.27
N PRO A 217 -2.05 17.31 -13.99
CA PRO A 217 -2.89 17.40 -15.17
C PRO A 217 -2.48 16.41 -16.28
N TYR A 218 -1.18 16.16 -16.42
CA TYR A 218 -0.64 15.18 -17.38
C TYR A 218 -0.97 13.74 -16.97
N MET A 219 -0.89 13.43 -15.67
CA MET A 219 -1.19 12.10 -15.16
C MET A 219 -2.68 11.77 -15.21
N TYR A 220 -3.54 12.79 -15.19
CA TYR A 220 -5.00 12.65 -15.22
C TYR A 220 -5.54 12.33 -16.63
N HIS A 221 -4.82 12.70 -17.69
CA HIS A 221 -5.18 12.44 -19.09
C HIS A 221 -4.67 11.10 -19.59
#